data_6651b5ea9a4f4425827afb630d58ba91
#
_entry.id   6651b5ea9a4f4425827afb630d58ba91
#
_cell.length_a   1.000
_cell.length_b   1.000
_cell.length_c   1.000
_cell.angle_alpha   90.00
_cell.angle_beta   90.00
_cell.angle_gamma   90.00
#
_symmetry.space_group_name_H-M   'P 1'
#
loop_
_entity.id
_entity.type
_entity.pdbx_description
1 polymer ?
#
loop_
_entity_poly.entity_id
_entity_poly.type
_entity_poly.pdbx_seq_one_letter_code
_entity_poly.pdbx_strand_id
1 'polypeptide(L)'
;MVHFVGAGSGAKDLITVRGMNLLKNADVIIYAGSLVNPELLEYAEDSCEIYNSAYMTLEEIIDVIKTADSENKDIVRLHTGDSSIYGAIREQIEQLNSYDISWDICPGVSSFLAAAAAAGCEYLSLIHI
;
A
#
# COMPACT_ATOMS: atom_id res chain seq x y z
N MET A 1 3.31 -13.71 -3.47
CA MET A 1 3.59 -12.46 -4.20
C MET A 1 3.23 -11.25 -3.36
N VAL A 2 4.03 -10.21 -3.41
CA VAL A 2 3.82 -8.98 -2.65
C VAL A 2 3.27 -7.89 -3.57
N HIS A 3 2.18 -7.25 -3.16
CA HIS A 3 1.59 -6.10 -3.86
C HIS A 3 1.78 -4.86 -3.01
N PHE A 4 2.56 -3.91 -3.50
CA PHE A 4 2.66 -2.58 -2.88
C PHE A 4 1.47 -1.75 -3.36
N VAL A 5 0.54 -1.47 -2.46
CA VAL A 5 -0.73 -0.80 -2.79
C VAL A 5 -0.78 0.59 -2.19
N GLY A 6 -1.11 1.58 -3.01
CA GLY A 6 -1.42 2.92 -2.55
C GLY A 6 -2.82 2.97 -1.95
N ALA A 7 -2.91 3.34 -0.68
CA ALA A 7 -4.18 3.42 0.04
C ALA A 7 -5.04 4.63 -0.34
N GLY A 8 -4.48 5.57 -1.09
CA GLY A 8 -5.13 6.83 -1.37
C GLY A 8 -4.92 7.85 -0.24
N SER A 9 -5.60 8.98 -0.36
CA SER A 9 -5.37 10.15 0.49
C SER A 9 -6.11 10.16 1.81
N GLY A 10 -6.88 9.12 2.12
CA GLY A 10 -7.59 8.99 3.39
C GLY A 10 -9.03 8.52 3.23
N ALA A 11 -9.81 9.09 2.33
CA ALA A 11 -11.18 8.64 2.10
C ALA A 11 -11.22 7.20 1.58
N LYS A 12 -12.08 6.37 2.13
CA LYS A 12 -12.20 4.96 1.80
C LYS A 12 -12.47 4.72 0.31
N ASP A 13 -13.22 5.60 -0.33
CA ASP A 13 -13.60 5.52 -1.74
C ASP A 13 -12.56 6.08 -2.71
N LEU A 14 -11.45 6.65 -2.20
CA LEU A 14 -10.35 7.13 -3.02
C LEU A 14 -9.24 6.09 -3.23
N ILE A 15 -9.43 4.87 -2.79
CA ILE A 15 -8.61 3.75 -3.21
C ILE A 15 -9.00 3.37 -4.65
N THR A 16 -8.03 2.89 -5.43
CA THR A 16 -8.37 2.38 -6.77
C THR A 16 -9.16 1.08 -6.67
N VAL A 17 -9.93 0.77 -7.71
CA VAL A 17 -10.65 -0.51 -7.79
C VAL A 17 -9.67 -1.69 -7.73
N ARG A 18 -8.52 -1.56 -8.38
CA ARG A 18 -7.47 -2.59 -8.32
C ARG A 18 -6.96 -2.78 -6.88
N GLY A 19 -6.67 -1.68 -6.19
CA GLY A 19 -6.23 -1.72 -4.79
C GLY A 19 -7.26 -2.37 -3.88
N MET A 20 -8.52 -2.03 -4.03
CA MET A 20 -9.62 -2.64 -3.27
C MET A 20 -9.70 -4.15 -3.51
N ASN A 21 -9.59 -4.59 -4.77
CA ASN A 21 -9.63 -6.01 -5.11
C ASN A 21 -8.43 -6.76 -4.54
N LEU A 22 -7.25 -6.15 -4.53
CA LEU A 22 -6.08 -6.75 -3.91
C LEU A 22 -6.25 -6.91 -2.39
N LEU A 23 -6.87 -5.94 -1.72
CA LEU A 23 -7.20 -6.05 -0.29
C LEU A 23 -8.20 -7.18 -0.03
N LYS A 24 -9.23 -7.32 -0.86
CA LYS A 24 -10.25 -8.37 -0.73
C LYS A 24 -9.66 -9.78 -0.86
N ASN A 25 -8.64 -9.93 -1.68
CA ASN A 25 -8.03 -11.23 -1.98
C ASN A 25 -6.75 -11.48 -1.17
N ALA A 26 -6.34 -10.54 -0.31
CA ALA A 26 -5.12 -10.68 0.46
C ALA A 26 -5.25 -11.71 1.58
N ASP A 27 -4.21 -12.52 1.74
CA ASP A 27 -4.07 -13.43 2.88
C ASP A 27 -3.37 -12.73 4.05
N VAL A 28 -2.50 -11.78 3.75
CA VAL A 28 -1.76 -10.97 4.71
C VAL A 28 -1.76 -9.51 4.26
N ILE A 29 -2.08 -8.61 5.17
CA ILE A 29 -1.98 -7.16 4.94
C ILE A 29 -1.01 -6.57 5.97
N ILE A 30 -0.04 -5.81 5.49
CA ILE A 30 0.86 -5.03 6.33
C ILE A 30 0.65 -3.57 5.97
N TYR A 31 0.07 -2.80 6.87
CA TYR A 31 -0.22 -1.39 6.61
C TYR A 31 0.74 -0.46 7.33
N ALA A 32 0.94 0.74 6.77
CA ALA A 32 2.00 1.68 7.17
C ALA A 32 1.54 2.64 8.29
N GLY A 33 1.00 2.10 9.37
CA GLY A 33 0.75 2.87 10.58
C GLY A 33 -0.50 3.74 10.55
N SER A 34 -0.50 4.79 11.39
CA SER A 34 -1.68 5.61 11.69
C SER A 34 -2.17 6.51 10.54
N LEU A 35 -1.34 6.70 9.51
CA LEU A 35 -1.72 7.52 8.35
C LEU A 35 -2.62 6.78 7.36
N VAL A 36 -2.70 5.48 7.44
CA VAL A 36 -3.62 4.68 6.63
C VAL A 36 -4.98 4.67 7.30
N ASN A 37 -6.04 4.99 6.55
CA ASN A 37 -7.40 4.93 7.09
C ASN A 37 -7.76 3.48 7.43
N PRO A 38 -8.03 3.16 8.71
CA PRO A 38 -8.32 1.80 9.12
C PRO A 38 -9.61 1.22 8.52
N GLU A 39 -10.52 2.07 8.01
CA GLU A 39 -11.72 1.61 7.31
C GLU A 39 -11.40 0.81 6.04
N LEU A 40 -10.22 1.02 5.43
CA LEU A 40 -9.77 0.24 4.28
C LEU A 40 -9.58 -1.24 4.61
N LEU A 41 -9.26 -1.55 5.85
CA LEU A 41 -9.08 -2.92 6.31
C LEU A 41 -10.39 -3.71 6.34
N GLU A 42 -11.53 -3.02 6.28
CA GLU A 42 -12.84 -3.66 6.16
C GLU A 42 -13.03 -4.39 4.81
N TYR A 43 -12.25 -4.05 3.79
CA TYR A 43 -12.25 -4.78 2.52
C TYR A 43 -11.65 -6.18 2.64
N ALA A 44 -10.81 -6.41 3.63
CA ALA A 44 -10.17 -7.71 3.85
C ALA A 44 -11.16 -8.76 4.36
N GLU A 45 -10.89 -10.01 4.03
CA GLU A 45 -11.65 -11.12 4.60
C GLU A 45 -11.29 -11.32 6.08
N ASP A 46 -12.20 -11.93 6.84
CA ASP A 46 -11.99 -12.17 8.28
C ASP A 46 -10.78 -13.06 8.57
N SER A 47 -10.43 -13.94 7.64
CA SER A 47 -9.27 -14.82 7.74
C SER A 47 -7.93 -14.14 7.44
N CYS A 48 -7.96 -12.91 6.94
CA CYS A 48 -6.74 -12.17 6.61
C CYS A 48 -5.96 -11.78 7.86
N GLU A 49 -4.65 -12.07 7.86
CA GLU A 49 -3.75 -11.61 8.91
C GLU A 49 -3.36 -10.16 8.65
N ILE A 50 -3.50 -9.29 9.66
CA ILE A 50 -3.25 -7.86 9.53
C ILE A 50 -2.16 -7.42 10.51
N TYR A 51 -1.13 -6.77 9.99
CA TYR A 51 0.00 -6.24 10.75
C TYR A 51 0.13 -4.73 10.57
N ASN A 52 0.46 -4.04 11.66
CA ASN A 52 0.79 -2.61 11.62
C ASN A 52 2.32 -2.45 11.65
N SER A 53 2.89 -1.98 10.55
CA SER A 53 4.34 -1.85 10.42
C SER A 53 4.94 -0.72 11.26
N ALA A 54 4.12 0.16 11.85
CA ALA A 54 4.62 1.19 12.77
C ALA A 54 5.31 0.60 13.99
N TYR A 55 4.96 -0.63 14.36
CA TYR A 55 5.53 -1.34 15.51
C TYR A 55 6.51 -2.45 15.10
N MET A 56 6.94 -2.45 13.84
CA MET A 56 7.80 -3.50 13.29
C MET A 56 9.08 -2.92 12.70
N THR A 57 10.18 -3.67 12.84
CA THR A 57 11.41 -3.38 12.12
C THR A 57 11.31 -3.87 10.68
N LEU A 58 12.20 -3.40 9.81
CA LEU A 58 12.28 -3.90 8.44
C LEU A 58 12.50 -5.42 8.42
N GLU A 59 13.35 -5.93 9.30
CA GLU A 59 13.63 -7.37 9.42
C GLU A 59 12.39 -8.17 9.78
N GLU A 60 11.57 -7.67 10.72
CA GLU A 60 10.32 -8.30 11.11
C GLU A 60 9.30 -8.31 9.96
N ILE A 61 9.20 -7.22 9.22
CA ILE A 61 8.34 -7.12 8.03
C ILE A 61 8.76 -8.16 6.99
N ILE A 62 10.04 -8.24 6.69
CA ILE A 62 10.57 -9.20 5.72
C ILE A 62 10.35 -10.64 6.17
N ASP A 63 10.49 -10.93 7.46
CA ASP A 63 10.24 -12.27 8.01
C ASP A 63 8.78 -12.69 7.84
N VAL A 64 7.83 -11.80 8.09
CA VAL A 64 6.40 -12.05 7.84
C VAL A 64 6.16 -12.34 6.36
N ILE A 65 6.73 -11.54 5.48
CA ILE A 65 6.60 -11.71 4.03
C ILE A 65 7.19 -13.06 3.57
N LYS A 66 8.38 -13.39 4.03
CA LYS A 66 9.04 -14.65 3.66
C LYS A 66 8.22 -15.87 4.07
N THR A 67 7.69 -15.86 5.30
CA THR A 67 6.86 -16.94 5.81
C THR A 67 5.59 -17.09 4.98
N ALA A 68 4.89 -15.99 4.71
CA ALA A 68 3.66 -16.01 3.92
C ALA A 68 3.92 -16.42 2.47
N ASP A 69 5.00 -15.93 1.86
CA ASP A 69 5.35 -16.29 0.48
C ASP A 69 5.70 -17.78 0.35
N SER A 70 6.35 -18.36 1.36
CA SER A 70 6.65 -19.79 1.39
C SER A 70 5.38 -20.66 1.42
N GLU A 71 4.28 -20.12 1.89
CA GLU A 71 2.96 -20.75 1.92
C GLU A 71 2.09 -20.39 0.70
N ASN A 72 2.65 -19.74 -0.30
CA ASN A 72 1.98 -19.26 -1.51
C ASN A 72 0.81 -18.30 -1.22
N LYS A 73 0.94 -17.49 -0.19
CA LYS A 73 -0.04 -16.48 0.19
C LYS A 73 0.16 -15.18 -0.58
N ASP A 74 -0.94 -14.45 -0.80
CA ASP A 74 -0.92 -13.10 -1.35
C ASP A 74 -0.77 -12.09 -0.22
N ILE A 75 0.22 -11.20 -0.36
CA ILE A 75 0.58 -10.22 0.64
C ILE A 75 0.37 -8.83 0.07
N VAL A 76 -0.36 -7.98 0.80
CA VAL A 76 -0.53 -6.56 0.46
C VAL A 76 0.27 -5.73 1.45
N ARG A 77 1.16 -4.91 0.91
CA ARG A 77 1.88 -3.88 1.65
C ARG A 77 1.20 -2.54 1.37
N LEU A 78 0.40 -2.07 2.32
CA LEU A 78 -0.47 -0.91 2.14
C LEU A 78 0.20 0.36 2.65
N HIS A 79 0.37 1.34 1.75
CA HIS A 79 0.96 2.65 2.04
C HIS A 79 -0.05 3.77 1.82
N THR A 80 0.12 4.90 2.53
CA THR A 80 -0.68 6.11 2.28
C THR A 80 -0.42 6.69 0.90
N GLY A 81 -1.41 7.30 0.30
CA GLY A 81 -1.29 7.96 -0.99
C GLY A 81 -0.89 6.99 -2.09
N ASP A 82 0.22 7.27 -2.73
CA ASP A 82 0.88 6.40 -3.71
C ASP A 82 2.21 5.92 -3.13
N SER A 83 2.45 4.62 -3.16
CA SER A 83 3.66 4.02 -2.56
C SER A 83 4.97 4.45 -3.22
N SER A 84 4.91 4.99 -4.43
CA SER A 84 6.09 5.51 -5.13
C SER A 84 6.50 6.91 -4.69
N ILE A 85 5.66 7.59 -3.90
CA ILE A 85 5.94 8.93 -3.38
C ILE A 85 6.10 8.86 -1.87
N TYR A 86 7.33 8.99 -1.40
CA TYR A 86 7.71 8.89 0.02
C TYR A 86 7.28 7.59 0.70
N GLY A 87 7.04 6.54 -0.07
CA GLY A 87 6.61 5.24 0.47
C GLY A 87 7.73 4.40 1.07
N ALA A 88 8.98 4.80 0.87
CA ALA A 88 10.16 4.06 1.35
C ALA A 88 10.15 2.58 0.93
N ILE A 89 9.64 2.29 -0.25
CA ILE A 89 9.51 0.91 -0.72
C ILE A 89 10.80 0.33 -1.32
N ARG A 90 11.76 1.19 -1.67
CA ARG A 90 12.98 0.77 -2.37
C ARG A 90 13.78 -0.27 -1.58
N GLU A 91 14.00 -0.03 -0.30
CA GLU A 91 14.74 -0.96 0.56
C GLU A 91 14.00 -2.30 0.70
N GLN A 92 12.68 -2.24 0.81
CA GLN A 92 11.86 -3.45 0.87
C GLN A 92 11.97 -4.24 -0.44
N ILE A 93 11.90 -3.57 -1.58
CA ILE A 93 12.03 -4.19 -2.90
C ILE A 93 13.41 -4.86 -3.06
N GLU A 94 14.47 -4.18 -2.63
CA GLU A 94 15.82 -4.74 -2.66
C GLU A 94 15.92 -6.03 -1.84
N GLN A 95 15.32 -6.06 -0.66
CA GLN A 95 15.25 -7.25 0.18
C GLN A 95 14.45 -8.37 -0.48
N LEU A 96 13.29 -8.05 -1.04
CA LEU A 96 12.45 -9.04 -1.73
C LEU A 96 13.19 -9.65 -2.92
N ASN A 97 13.90 -8.85 -3.70
CA ASN A 97 14.71 -9.33 -4.81
C ASN A 97 15.82 -10.28 -4.35
N SER A 98 16.43 -10.00 -3.20
CA SER A 98 17.49 -10.86 -2.65
C SER A 98 16.97 -12.24 -2.22
N TYR A 99 15.69 -12.35 -1.92
CA TYR A 99 15.03 -13.62 -1.53
C TYR A 99 14.19 -14.23 -2.65
N ASP A 100 14.31 -13.72 -3.87
CA ASP A 100 13.53 -14.17 -5.05
C ASP A 100 12.00 -14.12 -4.85
N ILE A 101 11.53 -13.14 -4.09
CA ILE A 101 10.11 -12.93 -3.87
C ILE A 101 9.56 -11.95 -4.91
N SER A 102 8.54 -12.38 -5.65
CA SER A 102 7.88 -11.57 -6.68
C SER A 102 7.06 -10.44 -6.06
N TRP A 103 7.06 -9.29 -6.72
CA TRP A 103 6.31 -8.11 -6.27
C TRP A 103 5.81 -7.30 -7.45
N ASP A 104 4.78 -6.48 -7.20
CA ASP A 104 4.33 -5.44 -8.11
C ASP A 104 3.88 -4.20 -7.34
N ILE A 105 3.55 -3.13 -8.06
CA ILE A 105 3.12 -1.86 -7.48
C ILE A 105 1.77 -1.50 -8.08
N CYS A 106 0.79 -1.27 -7.20
CA CYS A 106 -0.53 -0.75 -7.57
C CYS A 106 -0.58 0.74 -7.20
N PRO A 107 -0.77 1.65 -8.17
CA PRO A 107 -0.79 3.08 -7.90
C PRO A 107 -1.97 3.49 -7.01
N GLY A 108 -1.81 4.62 -6.35
CA GLY A 108 -2.86 5.22 -5.51
C GLY A 108 -2.97 6.73 -5.75
N VAL A 109 -4.03 7.32 -5.22
CA VAL A 109 -4.23 8.78 -5.27
C VAL A 109 -3.35 9.43 -4.22
N SER A 110 -2.35 10.19 -4.67
CA SER A 110 -1.45 10.90 -3.76
C SER A 110 -2.15 12.07 -3.07
N SER A 111 -1.72 12.38 -1.85
CA SER A 111 -2.31 13.44 -1.03
C SER A 111 -2.29 14.81 -1.70
N PHE A 112 -1.25 15.14 -2.48
CA PHE A 112 -1.20 16.45 -3.15
C PHE A 112 -2.24 16.56 -4.28
N LEU A 113 -2.57 15.49 -4.97
CA LEU A 113 -3.63 15.46 -5.99
C LEU A 113 -5.02 15.56 -5.34
N ALA A 114 -5.22 14.87 -4.23
CA ALA A 114 -6.48 14.98 -3.48
C ALA A 114 -6.66 16.36 -2.87
N ALA A 115 -5.60 16.98 -2.38
CA ALA A 115 -5.62 18.36 -1.87
C ALA A 115 -5.96 19.34 -2.98
N ALA A 116 -5.40 19.16 -4.19
CA ALA A 116 -5.73 19.99 -5.34
C ALA A 116 -7.21 19.88 -5.71
N ALA A 117 -7.76 18.67 -5.72
CA ALA A 117 -9.17 18.44 -5.99
C ALA A 117 -10.08 19.13 -4.95
N ALA A 118 -9.74 18.98 -3.66
CA ALA A 118 -10.49 19.60 -2.56
C ALA A 118 -10.45 21.13 -2.61
N ALA A 119 -9.31 21.70 -3.03
CA ALA A 119 -9.12 23.15 -3.16
C ALA A 119 -9.62 23.72 -4.50
N GLY A 120 -10.00 22.87 -5.46
CA GLY A 120 -10.37 23.29 -6.80
C GLY A 120 -9.21 23.86 -7.61
N CYS A 121 -7.99 23.39 -7.36
CA CYS A 121 -6.76 23.84 -7.98
C CYS A 121 -6.30 22.89 -9.09
N GLU A 122 -5.57 23.45 -10.05
CA GLU A 122 -4.89 22.69 -11.10
C GLU A 122 -3.38 22.87 -10.97
N TYR A 123 -2.64 21.77 -10.99
CA TYR A 123 -1.19 21.80 -11.07
C TYR A 123 -0.75 21.81 -12.55
N LEU A 124 0.34 22.49 -12.83
CA LEU A 124 0.93 22.54 -14.18
C LEU A 124 -0.03 23.02 -15.25
N SER A 125 -0.84 24.05 -14.92
CA SER A 125 -1.80 24.63 -15.85
C SER A 125 -1.13 25.18 -17.12
N LEU A 126 -1.63 24.82 -18.29
CA LEU A 126 -1.17 25.35 -19.56
C LEU A 126 -1.60 26.82 -19.79
N ILE A 127 -2.58 27.29 -19.04
CA ILE A 127 -3.11 28.65 -19.17
C ILE A 127 -2.21 29.68 -18.45
N HIS A 128 -1.53 29.26 -17.39
CA HIS A 128 -0.74 30.13 -16.51
C HIS A 128 0.78 29.97 -16.66
N ILE A 129 1.23 29.37 -17.73
CA ILE A 129 2.65 29.21 -18.02
C ILE A 129 3.28 30.52 -18.55
#